data_bfee45b1833a49bba38b186082bfc78f
#
_entry.id   bfee45b1833a49bba38b186082bfc78f
#
_cell.length_a   1.000
_cell.length_b   1.000
_cell.length_c   1.000
_cell.angle_alpha   90.00
_cell.angle_beta   90.00
_cell.angle_gamma   90.00
#
_symmetry.space_group_name_H-M   'P 1'
#
loop_
_entity.id
_entity.type
_entity.pdbx_description
1 polymer ?
#
loop_
_entity_poly.entity_id
_entity_poly.type
_entity_poly.pdbx_seq_one_letter_code
_entity_poly.pdbx_strand_id
1 'polypeptide(L)'
;ANLILKAISGSKKHLRRNGELYVCATSFSDLHLIERELSKNFENHWRTFFKTKIPFSKRLLKNVKSIEKKTYIKENDNYFWEFILFKAKNAVS
;
A
#
# COMPACT_ATOMS: atom_id res chain seq x y z
N ALA A 1 6.07 4.35 -6.70
CA ALA A 1 4.74 3.84 -7.13
C ALA A 1 4.83 2.98 -8.38
N ASN A 2 5.63 3.39 -9.37
CA ASN A 2 5.73 2.65 -10.62
C ASN A 2 6.23 1.22 -10.46
N LEU A 3 7.19 0.99 -9.56
CA LEU A 3 7.71 -0.34 -9.31
C LEU A 3 6.65 -1.25 -8.67
N ILE A 4 5.86 -0.70 -7.77
CA ILE A 4 4.77 -1.45 -7.14
C ILE A 4 3.71 -1.81 -8.17
N LEU A 5 3.33 -0.85 -9.03
CA LEU A 5 2.32 -1.07 -10.06
C LEU A 5 2.76 -2.14 -11.05
N LYS A 6 4.04 -2.10 -11.48
CA LYS A 6 4.60 -3.12 -12.36
C LYS A 6 4.64 -4.48 -11.72
N ALA A 7 4.97 -4.53 -10.42
CA ALA A 7 5.00 -5.78 -9.68
C ALA A 7 3.61 -6.41 -9.62
N ILE A 8 2.57 -5.61 -9.40
CA ILE A 8 1.19 -6.10 -9.36
C ILE A 8 0.78 -6.67 -10.72
N SER A 9 0.97 -5.90 -11.79
CA SER A 9 0.56 -6.33 -13.13
C SER A 9 1.37 -7.51 -13.64
N GLY A 10 2.67 -7.55 -13.31
CA GLY A 10 3.53 -8.65 -13.74
C GLY A 10 3.30 -9.94 -12.96
N SER A 11 3.02 -9.83 -11.66
CA SER A 11 2.88 -11.00 -10.79
C SER A 11 1.70 -11.88 -11.15
N LYS A 12 0.60 -11.30 -11.64
CA LYS A 12 -0.58 -12.10 -11.99
C LYS A 12 -0.26 -13.17 -13.04
N LYS A 13 0.65 -12.85 -13.96
CA LYS A 13 1.05 -13.79 -15.02
C LYS A 13 1.82 -15.00 -14.49
N HIS A 14 2.42 -14.86 -13.32
CA HIS A 14 3.28 -15.88 -12.73
C HIS A 14 2.66 -16.56 -11.52
N LEU A 15 1.55 -16.06 -11.01
CA LEU A 15 0.89 -16.67 -9.87
C LEU A 15 0.15 -17.94 -10.28
N ARG A 16 0.31 -18.96 -9.46
CA ARG A 16 -0.45 -20.18 -9.63
C ARG A 16 -1.92 -19.90 -9.32
N ARG A 17 -2.79 -20.77 -9.77
CA ARG A 17 -4.19 -20.78 -9.36
C ARG A 17 -4.25 -20.80 -7.82
N ASN A 18 -5.02 -19.88 -7.25
CA ASN A 18 -5.10 -19.65 -5.80
C ASN A 18 -3.82 -19.16 -5.16
N GLY A 19 -2.83 -18.79 -5.96
CA GLY A 19 -1.61 -18.16 -5.46
C GLY A 19 -1.91 -16.78 -4.88
N GLU A 20 -1.11 -16.36 -3.90
CA GLU A 20 -1.32 -15.10 -3.20
C GLU A 20 -0.17 -14.14 -3.44
N LEU A 21 -0.51 -12.86 -3.56
CA LEU A 21 0.45 -11.78 -3.66
C LEU A 21 0.28 -10.84 -2.46
N TYR A 22 1.38 -10.49 -1.83
CA TYR A 22 1.39 -9.49 -0.77
C TYR A 22 2.09 -8.24 -1.27
N VAL A 23 1.44 -7.09 -1.15
CA VAL A 23 1.98 -5.80 -1.58
C VAL A 23 2.10 -4.88 -0.39
N CYS A 24 3.32 -4.43 -0.10
CA CYS A 24 3.58 -3.47 0.97
C CYS A 24 3.51 -2.05 0.42
N ALA A 25 2.82 -1.18 1.12
CA ALA A 25 2.72 0.23 0.77
C ALA A 25 2.73 1.08 2.03
N THR A 26 2.90 2.37 1.85
CA THR A 26 2.83 3.33 2.95
C THR A 26 1.80 4.40 2.63
N SER A 27 1.39 5.16 3.64
CA SER A 27 0.49 6.28 3.42
C SER A 27 1.10 7.40 2.56
N PHE A 28 2.41 7.35 2.31
CA PHE A 28 3.07 8.29 1.39
C PHE A 28 2.92 7.88 -0.07
N SER A 29 2.54 6.63 -0.32
CA SER A 29 2.32 6.11 -1.68
C SER A 29 0.98 6.59 -2.23
N ASP A 30 0.82 6.54 -3.56
CA ASP A 30 -0.48 6.81 -4.17
C ASP A 30 -1.34 5.56 -4.05
N LEU A 31 -2.08 5.48 -2.94
CA LEU A 31 -2.90 4.31 -2.62
C LEU A 31 -4.01 4.07 -3.63
N HIS A 32 -4.56 5.14 -4.22
CA HIS A 32 -5.62 5.00 -5.23
C HIS A 32 -5.12 4.27 -6.46
N LEU A 33 -3.90 4.58 -6.91
CA LEU A 33 -3.30 3.89 -8.05
C LEU A 33 -3.02 2.42 -7.73
N ILE A 34 -2.54 2.13 -6.52
CA ILE A 34 -2.27 0.76 -6.09
C ILE A 34 -3.58 -0.04 -6.06
N GLU A 35 -4.62 0.51 -5.44
CA GLU A 35 -5.92 -0.16 -5.35
C GLU A 35 -6.54 -0.37 -6.73
N ARG A 36 -6.40 0.61 -7.63
CA ARG A 36 -6.89 0.49 -8.99
C ARG A 36 -6.18 -0.63 -9.73
N GLU A 37 -4.86 -0.72 -9.59
CA GLU A 37 -4.09 -1.77 -10.24
C GLU A 37 -4.41 -3.15 -9.66
N LEU A 38 -4.63 -3.24 -8.35
CA LEU A 38 -5.08 -4.49 -7.73
C LEU A 38 -6.45 -4.91 -8.26
N SER A 39 -7.39 -3.96 -8.38
CA SER A 39 -8.73 -4.25 -8.92
C SER A 39 -8.68 -4.66 -10.39
N LYS A 40 -7.81 -4.03 -11.16
CA LYS A 40 -7.64 -4.34 -12.58
C LYS A 40 -7.12 -5.76 -12.80
N ASN A 41 -6.20 -6.21 -11.95
CA ASN A 41 -5.54 -7.50 -12.14
C ASN A 41 -6.18 -8.63 -11.34
N PHE A 42 -6.79 -8.33 -10.21
CA PHE A 42 -7.34 -9.35 -9.30
C PHE A 42 -8.84 -9.19 -9.03
N GLU A 43 -9.48 -8.20 -9.70
CA GLU A 43 -10.90 -7.90 -9.54
C GLU A 43 -11.24 -7.60 -8.08
N ASN A 44 -12.14 -8.37 -7.46
CA ASN A 44 -12.49 -8.20 -6.05
C ASN A 44 -11.77 -9.19 -5.12
N HIS A 45 -10.74 -9.86 -5.63
CA HIS A 45 -9.99 -10.86 -4.86
C HIS A 45 -8.75 -10.28 -4.19
N TRP A 46 -8.88 -9.05 -3.69
CA TRP A 46 -7.82 -8.40 -2.92
C TRP A 46 -8.43 -7.63 -1.76
N ARG A 47 -7.62 -7.38 -0.74
CA ARG A 47 -8.05 -6.62 0.42
C ARG A 47 -6.85 -6.04 1.17
N THR A 48 -7.14 -5.06 2.03
CA THR A 48 -6.17 -4.63 3.03
C THR A 48 -6.07 -5.74 4.07
N PHE A 49 -4.93 -6.39 4.12
CA PHE A 49 -4.71 -7.51 5.03
C PHE A 49 -4.26 -7.03 6.40
N PHE A 50 -3.41 -6.01 6.43
CA PHE A 50 -2.86 -5.47 7.66
C PHE A 50 -2.58 -3.99 7.49
N LYS A 51 -2.80 -3.22 8.56
CA LYS A 51 -2.56 -1.79 8.55
C LYS A 51 -2.18 -1.34 9.95
N THR A 52 -1.11 -0.57 10.07
CA THR A 52 -0.67 -0.07 11.37
C THR A 52 -0.07 1.32 11.26
N LYS A 53 -0.19 2.09 12.35
CA LYS A 53 0.41 3.41 12.46
C LYS A 53 1.84 3.27 12.98
N ILE A 54 2.76 4.02 12.39
CA ILE A 54 4.16 4.05 12.79
C ILE A 54 4.54 5.48 13.13
N PRO A 55 5.12 5.72 14.32
CA PRO A 55 5.54 7.08 14.69
C PRO A 55 6.59 7.62 13.74
N PHE A 56 6.53 8.94 13.50
CA PHE A 56 7.53 9.60 12.69
C PHE A 56 8.90 9.49 13.36
N SER A 57 9.94 9.22 12.54
CA SER A 57 11.31 9.31 12.98
C SER A 57 11.68 10.78 13.20
N LYS A 58 12.79 11.04 13.89
CA LYS A 58 13.30 12.40 14.08
C LYS A 58 13.52 13.11 12.76
N ARG A 59 13.98 12.37 11.76
CA ARG A 59 14.21 12.90 10.41
C ARG A 59 12.90 13.35 9.75
N LEU A 60 11.85 12.54 9.86
CA LEU A 60 10.56 12.90 9.32
C LEU A 60 9.96 14.11 10.04
N LEU A 61 10.11 14.16 11.36
CA LEU A 61 9.61 15.29 12.15
C LEU A 61 10.26 16.60 11.73
N LYS A 62 11.55 16.60 11.42
CA LYS A 62 12.26 17.80 10.96
C LYS A 62 11.71 18.32 9.65
N ASN A 63 11.16 17.45 8.82
CA ASN A 63 10.67 17.79 7.49
C ASN A 63 9.15 17.77 7.37
N VAL A 64 8.43 17.75 8.50
CA VAL A 64 6.98 17.60 8.52
C VAL A 64 6.26 18.68 7.71
N LYS A 65 6.79 19.90 7.66
CA LYS A 65 6.18 20.99 6.90
C LYS A 65 6.21 20.76 5.39
N SER A 66 7.16 19.95 4.92
CA SER A 66 7.31 19.62 3.51
C SER A 66 6.46 18.42 3.09
N ILE A 67 5.84 17.72 4.06
CA ILE A 67 5.07 16.51 3.79
C ILE A 67 3.59 16.87 3.65
N GLU A 68 2.94 16.34 2.64
CA GLU A 68 1.52 16.58 2.43
C GLU A 68 0.69 16.05 3.59
N LYS A 69 -0.18 16.88 4.14
CA LYS A 69 -1.01 16.53 5.31
C LYS A 69 -1.87 15.30 5.11
N LYS A 70 -2.29 15.03 3.87
CA LYS A 70 -3.12 13.86 3.58
C LYS A 70 -2.37 12.53 3.71
N THR A 71 -1.03 12.57 3.78
CA THR A 71 -0.21 11.36 3.81
C THR A 71 0.18 10.91 5.22
N TYR A 72 -0.16 11.68 6.23
CA TYR A 72 0.15 11.31 7.60
C TYR A 72 -1.01 11.61 8.54
N ILE A 73 -0.91 11.04 9.74
CA ILE A 73 -1.92 11.23 10.80
C ILE A 73 -1.28 12.04 11.91
N LYS A 74 -1.97 13.08 12.36
CA LYS A 74 -1.56 13.85 13.53
C LYS A 74 -2.58 13.63 14.63
N GLU A 75 -2.12 13.11 15.77
CA GLU A 75 -2.94 12.92 16.96
C GLU A 75 -2.29 13.67 18.11
N ASN A 76 -2.92 14.72 18.60
CA ASN A 76 -2.35 15.66 19.55
C ASN A 76 -1.06 16.25 18.95
N ASP A 77 0.08 16.07 19.59
CA ASP A 77 1.36 16.54 19.07
C ASP A 77 2.19 15.43 18.43
N ASN A 78 1.59 14.26 18.21
CA ASN A 78 2.27 13.11 17.66
C ASN A 78 1.93 12.92 16.19
N TYR A 79 2.94 12.56 15.40
CA TYR A 79 2.80 12.33 13.96
C TYR A 79 3.07 10.87 13.65
N PHE A 80 2.23 10.29 12.78
CA PHE A 80 2.31 8.90 12.37
C PHE A 80 2.16 8.78 10.86
N TRP A 81 2.82 7.81 10.29
CA TRP A 81 2.52 7.35 8.94
C TRP A 81 1.95 5.95 9.03
N GLU A 82 1.37 5.45 7.95
CA GLU A 82 0.77 4.14 7.96
C GLU A 82 1.54 3.16 7.09
N PHE A 83 1.76 1.97 7.62
CA PHE A 83 2.22 0.82 6.86
C PHE A 83 0.98 0.01 6.49
N ILE A 84 0.87 -0.34 5.20
CA ILE A 84 -0.30 -1.04 4.68
C ILE A 84 0.17 -2.27 3.92
N LEU A 85 -0.42 -3.41 4.24
CA LEU A 85 -0.15 -4.66 3.54
C LEU A 85 -1.44 -5.09 2.83
N PHE A 86 -1.38 -5.14 1.51
CA PHE A 86 -2.47 -5.66 0.70
C PHE A 86 -2.22 -7.12 0.39
N LYS A 87 -3.29 -7.88 0.33
CA LYS A 87 -3.25 -9.28 -0.08
C LYS A 87 -4.15 -9.47 -1.28
N ALA A 88 -3.63 -10.06 -2.34
CA ALA A 88 -4.40 -10.38 -3.53
C ALA A 88 -4.29 -11.87 -3.81
N LYS A 89 -5.33 -12.44 -4.39
CA LYS A 89 -5.39 -13.87 -4.69
C LYS A 89 -5.72 -14.07 -6.16
N ASN A 90 -4.96 -14.95 -6.80
CA ASN A 90 -5.25 -15.34 -8.17
C ASN A 90 -6.37 -16.40 -8.17
N ALA A 91 -7.62 -15.91 -8.22
CA ALA A 91 -8.80 -16.78 -8.15
C ALA A 91 -9.30 -17.19 -9.53
N VAL A 92 -8.40 -17.40 -10.46
CA VAL A 92 -8.77 -17.86 -11.81
C VAL A 92 -9.23 -19.31 -11.72
N SER A 93 -10.39 -19.53 -12.26
CA SER A 93 -10.96 -20.86 -12.35
C SER A 93 -10.35 -21.65 -13.52
#